data_e05e797d0aa9c757e8b68129035a8591
#
_entry.id   e05e797d0aa9c757e8b68129035a8591
#
_cell.length_a   1.000
_cell.length_b   1.000
_cell.length_c   1.000
_cell.angle_alpha   90.00
_cell.angle_beta   90.00
_cell.angle_gamma   90.00
#
_symmetry.space_group_name_H-M   'P 1'
#
loop_
_entity.id
_entity.type
_entity.pdbx_description
1 polymer ?
#
loop_
_entity_poly.entity_id
_entity_poly.type
_entity_poly.pdbx_seq_one_letter_code
_entity_poly.pdbx_strand_id
1 'polypeptide(L)'
;VDDIAKGLGLSRDTVQTYLGYFETVFLMATVRPWSTNLSSRETKSPKLFLTDSGLAAHLLRTDERSLGQPGNQFLGRLVETFVFTELLKLKGLTNDAFDILHYRDRDGREIDFILEAADGSIFAIEVKASASPTVKDARHLSWLRDKLGNRFTAGIVLHLGDQGVSYGDRLMALPVSALWGNTVIPGMSGGHAVG
;
A
#
# COMPACT_ATOMS: atom_id res chain seq x y z
N VAL A 1 5.04 -1.68 17.65
CA VAL A 1 5.07 -2.66 18.75
C VAL A 1 4.88 -1.98 20.10
N ASP A 2 5.59 -0.88 20.38
CA ASP A 2 5.54 -0.20 21.67
C ASP A 2 4.13 0.30 22.03
N ASP A 3 3.39 0.86 21.05
CA ASP A 3 2.00 1.31 21.26
C ASP A 3 1.06 0.13 21.57
N ILE A 4 1.27 -1.02 20.91
CA ILE A 4 0.50 -2.25 21.18
C ILE A 4 0.80 -2.75 22.60
N ALA A 5 2.08 -2.84 22.95
CA ALA A 5 2.52 -3.28 24.28
C ALA A 5 1.92 -2.40 25.38
N LYS A 6 1.99 -1.09 25.20
CA LYS A 6 1.41 -0.11 26.14
C LYS A 6 -0.12 -0.23 26.23
N GLY A 7 -0.79 -0.38 25.10
CA GLY A 7 -2.25 -0.50 25.07
C GLY A 7 -2.78 -1.79 25.71
N LEU A 8 -1.99 -2.87 25.68
CA LEU A 8 -2.35 -4.17 26.25
C LEU A 8 -1.77 -4.40 27.66
N GLY A 9 -0.91 -3.51 28.16
CA GLY A 9 -0.20 -3.72 29.43
C GLY A 9 0.78 -4.90 29.41
N LEU A 10 1.32 -5.23 28.23
CA LEU A 10 2.26 -6.33 28.03
C LEU A 10 3.69 -5.80 27.81
N SER A 11 4.69 -6.68 28.01
CA SER A 11 6.06 -6.35 27.64
C SER A 11 6.21 -6.31 26.11
N ARG A 12 7.18 -5.52 25.60
CA ARG A 12 7.51 -5.47 24.19
C ARG A 12 7.87 -6.85 23.63
N ASP A 13 8.68 -7.61 24.38
CA ASP A 13 9.14 -8.96 23.99
C ASP A 13 7.97 -9.93 23.86
N THR A 14 7.00 -9.85 24.80
CA THR A 14 5.78 -10.65 24.73
C THR A 14 5.00 -10.34 23.45
N VAL A 15 4.79 -9.04 23.14
CA VAL A 15 4.09 -8.63 21.91
C VAL A 15 4.84 -9.10 20.67
N GLN A 16 6.16 -8.95 20.63
CA GLN A 16 6.96 -9.42 19.48
C GLN A 16 6.82 -10.93 19.29
N THR A 17 6.82 -11.71 20.36
CA THR A 17 6.63 -13.16 20.31
C THR A 17 5.28 -13.52 19.67
N TYR A 18 4.19 -12.86 20.13
CA TYR A 18 2.86 -13.12 19.56
C TYR A 18 2.74 -12.68 18.11
N LEU A 19 3.33 -11.52 17.74
CA LEU A 19 3.37 -11.09 16.34
C LEU A 19 4.09 -12.12 15.46
N GLY A 20 5.20 -12.70 15.94
CA GLY A 20 5.91 -13.78 15.25
C GLY A 20 5.04 -15.04 15.05
N TYR A 21 4.21 -15.40 16.04
CA TYR A 21 3.25 -16.50 15.88
C TYR A 21 2.19 -16.19 14.82
N PHE A 22 1.64 -14.97 14.82
CA PHE A 22 0.67 -14.56 13.80
C PHE A 22 1.26 -14.53 12.39
N GLU A 23 2.53 -14.13 12.24
CA GLU A 23 3.24 -14.22 10.95
C GLU A 23 3.46 -15.68 10.53
N THR A 24 3.83 -16.57 11.46
CA THR A 24 4.06 -17.99 11.18
C THR A 24 2.80 -18.71 10.69
N VAL A 25 1.62 -18.31 11.18
CA VAL A 25 0.32 -18.88 10.75
C VAL A 25 -0.36 -18.03 9.67
N PHE A 26 0.35 -17.10 9.05
CA PHE A 26 -0.11 -16.24 7.96
C PHE A 26 -1.33 -15.37 8.27
N LEU A 27 -1.59 -15.05 9.53
CA LEU A 27 -2.64 -14.11 9.95
C LEU A 27 -2.19 -12.65 9.81
N MET A 28 -0.89 -12.43 9.87
CA MET A 28 -0.29 -11.09 9.73
C MET A 28 0.92 -11.16 8.80
N ALA A 29 1.25 -10.00 8.25
CA ALA A 29 2.48 -9.81 7.52
C ALA A 29 3.10 -8.44 7.84
N THR A 30 4.41 -8.41 7.79
CA THR A 30 5.21 -7.20 8.06
C THR A 30 5.68 -6.60 6.74
N VAL A 31 5.33 -5.33 6.50
CA VAL A 31 5.84 -4.54 5.38
C VAL A 31 7.01 -3.70 5.87
N ARG A 32 8.19 -4.00 5.37
CA ARG A 32 9.43 -3.31 5.76
C ARG A 32 9.50 -1.90 5.15
N PRO A 33 10.19 -0.96 5.80
CA PRO A 33 10.41 0.37 5.24
C PRO A 33 11.36 0.31 4.05
N TRP A 34 11.05 1.10 3.02
CA TRP A 34 11.95 1.34 1.89
C TRP A 34 12.90 2.49 2.18
N SER A 35 14.14 2.38 1.72
CA SER A 35 15.13 3.46 1.71
C SER A 35 16.14 3.21 0.60
N THR A 36 16.69 4.27 0.03
CA THR A 36 17.83 4.18 -0.90
C THR A 36 19.08 3.60 -0.24
N ASN A 37 19.22 3.76 1.08
CA ASN A 37 20.30 3.16 1.85
C ASN A 37 19.75 1.91 2.58
N LEU A 38 20.26 0.73 2.23
CA LEU A 38 19.84 -0.55 2.80
C LEU A 38 19.98 -0.60 4.32
N SER A 39 21.08 -0.08 4.88
CA SER A 39 21.30 -0.06 6.34
C SER A 39 20.25 0.76 7.08
N SER A 40 19.65 1.75 6.46
CA SER A 40 18.58 2.56 7.08
C SER A 40 17.21 1.90 7.02
N ARG A 41 17.02 0.81 6.26
CA ARG A 41 15.79 0.01 6.24
C ARG A 41 15.57 -0.73 7.56
N GLU A 42 16.63 -1.19 8.19
CA GLU A 42 16.56 -1.97 9.44
C GLU A 42 16.21 -1.14 10.67
N THR A 43 16.48 0.15 10.64
CA THR A 43 16.28 1.04 11.81
C THR A 43 14.91 1.71 11.87
N LYS A 44 14.10 1.62 10.81
CA LYS A 44 12.76 2.23 10.74
C LYS A 44 11.68 1.21 11.13
N SER A 45 10.61 1.71 11.73
CA SER A 45 9.48 0.86 12.13
C SER A 45 8.73 0.31 10.92
N PRO A 46 8.49 -1.01 10.85
CA PRO A 46 7.66 -1.61 9.81
C PRO A 46 6.17 -1.29 10.01
N LYS A 47 5.37 -1.42 8.94
CA LYS A 47 3.91 -1.50 9.01
C LYS A 47 3.50 -2.96 9.21
N LEU A 48 2.44 -3.17 10.00
CA LEU A 48 1.84 -4.50 10.25
C LEU A 48 0.47 -4.53 9.60
N PHE A 49 0.19 -5.59 8.86
CA PHE A 49 -1.09 -5.83 8.20
C PHE A 49 -1.67 -7.17 8.59
N LEU A 50 -2.98 -7.24 8.78
CA LEU A 50 -3.69 -8.51 8.71
C LEU A 50 -3.71 -8.96 7.24
N THR A 51 -3.60 -10.27 6.99
CA THR A 51 -3.60 -10.84 5.64
C THR A 51 -4.99 -11.07 5.08
N ASP A 52 -6.03 -10.71 5.83
CA ASP A 52 -7.43 -10.78 5.45
C ASP A 52 -8.17 -9.52 5.92
N SER A 53 -8.69 -8.74 4.96
CA SER A 53 -9.43 -7.51 5.25
C SER A 53 -10.83 -7.76 5.84
N GLY A 54 -11.44 -8.92 5.56
CA GLY A 54 -12.70 -9.35 6.16
C GLY A 54 -12.52 -9.68 7.64
N LEU A 55 -11.44 -10.40 7.99
CA LEU A 55 -11.06 -10.62 9.39
C LEU A 55 -10.79 -9.29 10.10
N ALA A 56 -10.09 -8.35 9.44
CA ALA A 56 -9.85 -7.02 10.00
C ALA A 56 -11.16 -6.27 10.29
N ALA A 57 -12.10 -6.28 9.35
CA ALA A 57 -13.42 -5.65 9.52
C ALA A 57 -14.21 -6.31 10.66
N HIS A 58 -14.19 -7.64 10.74
CA HIS A 58 -14.85 -8.39 11.82
C HIS A 58 -14.29 -8.02 13.20
N LEU A 59 -12.98 -7.99 13.35
CA LEU A 59 -12.32 -7.62 14.61
C LEU A 59 -12.61 -6.16 15.00
N LEU A 60 -12.76 -5.26 14.03
CA LEU A 60 -13.16 -3.87 14.24
C LEU A 60 -14.67 -3.71 14.52
N ARG A 61 -15.44 -4.81 14.46
CA ARG A 61 -16.92 -4.82 14.62
C ARG A 61 -17.59 -3.82 13.68
N THR A 62 -17.11 -3.75 12.44
CA THR A 62 -17.65 -2.87 11.40
C THR A 62 -18.30 -3.68 10.29
N ASP A 63 -19.35 -3.14 9.69
CA ASP A 63 -20.09 -3.73 8.59
C ASP A 63 -20.15 -2.77 7.39
N GLU A 64 -20.69 -3.24 6.26
CA GLU A 64 -20.81 -2.47 5.02
C GLU A 64 -21.58 -1.15 5.26
N ARG A 65 -22.65 -1.17 6.06
CA ARG A 65 -23.46 0.01 6.34
C ARG A 65 -22.66 1.08 7.09
N SER A 66 -21.90 0.69 8.10
CA SER A 66 -21.07 1.61 8.88
C SER A 66 -19.87 2.10 8.09
N LEU A 67 -19.26 1.26 7.25
CA LEU A 67 -18.17 1.65 6.36
C LEU A 67 -18.59 2.68 5.30
N GLY A 68 -19.83 2.58 4.80
CA GLY A 68 -20.39 3.53 3.84
C GLY A 68 -20.74 4.91 4.41
N GLN A 69 -20.66 5.10 5.73
CA GLN A 69 -20.96 6.40 6.33
C GLN A 69 -19.81 7.40 6.14
N PRO A 70 -20.11 8.66 5.80
CA PRO A 70 -19.10 9.71 5.72
C PRO A 70 -18.31 9.84 7.02
N GLY A 71 -16.98 9.91 6.92
CA GLY A 71 -16.11 10.08 8.08
C GLY A 71 -15.79 8.79 8.84
N ASN A 72 -16.14 7.61 8.32
CA ASN A 72 -15.72 6.35 8.93
C ASN A 72 -14.20 6.26 8.98
N GLN A 73 -13.65 6.19 10.20
CA GLN A 73 -12.21 6.20 10.45
C GLN A 73 -11.50 4.91 10.05
N PHE A 74 -12.24 3.80 9.85
CA PHE A 74 -11.66 2.49 9.54
C PHE A 74 -11.60 2.22 8.05
N LEU A 75 -12.43 2.87 7.23
CA LEU A 75 -12.52 2.60 5.80
C LEU A 75 -11.16 2.71 5.11
N GLY A 76 -10.42 3.79 5.36
CA GLY A 76 -9.10 3.98 4.75
C GLY A 76 -8.12 2.84 5.06
N ARG A 77 -8.06 2.44 6.33
CA ARG A 77 -7.18 1.35 6.79
C ARG A 77 -7.60 -0.01 6.23
N LEU A 78 -8.91 -0.27 6.12
CA LEU A 78 -9.41 -1.52 5.54
C LEU A 78 -9.14 -1.59 4.04
N VAL A 79 -9.28 -0.49 3.30
CA VAL A 79 -8.93 -0.42 1.88
C VAL A 79 -7.42 -0.60 1.70
N GLU A 80 -6.58 0.00 2.54
CA GLU A 80 -5.13 -0.21 2.52
C GLU A 80 -4.78 -1.68 2.79
N THR A 81 -5.42 -2.32 3.80
CA THR A 81 -5.25 -3.75 4.09
C THR A 81 -5.70 -4.61 2.91
N PHE A 82 -6.82 -4.29 2.29
CA PHE A 82 -7.33 -5.00 1.12
C PHE A 82 -6.34 -4.90 -0.07
N VAL A 83 -5.86 -3.71 -0.40
CA VAL A 83 -4.84 -3.52 -1.44
C VAL A 83 -3.58 -4.32 -1.12
N PHE A 84 -3.13 -4.30 0.13
CA PHE A 84 -1.98 -5.09 0.57
C PHE A 84 -2.17 -6.59 0.30
N THR A 85 -3.36 -7.15 0.64
CA THR A 85 -3.63 -8.57 0.41
C THR A 85 -3.65 -8.92 -1.08
N GLU A 86 -4.16 -8.02 -1.93
CA GLU A 86 -4.13 -8.21 -3.38
C GLU A 86 -2.70 -8.15 -3.95
N LEU A 87 -1.87 -7.22 -3.46
CA LEU A 87 -0.45 -7.17 -3.82
C LEU A 87 0.30 -8.43 -3.41
N LEU A 88 -0.01 -9.02 -2.24
CA LEU A 88 0.56 -10.32 -1.82
C LEU A 88 0.17 -11.45 -2.78
N LYS A 89 -1.09 -11.49 -3.21
CA LYS A 89 -1.55 -12.49 -4.20
C LYS A 89 -0.85 -12.31 -5.54
N LEU A 90 -0.75 -11.08 -6.03
CA LEU A 90 -0.01 -10.77 -7.26
C LEU A 90 1.44 -11.21 -7.16
N LYS A 91 2.12 -10.93 -6.04
CA LYS A 91 3.49 -11.39 -5.79
C LYS A 91 3.63 -12.91 -5.86
N GLY A 92 2.62 -13.65 -5.42
CA GLY A 92 2.59 -15.12 -5.48
C GLY A 92 2.26 -15.70 -6.86
N LEU A 93 1.63 -14.91 -7.72
CA LEU A 93 1.16 -15.36 -9.05
C LEU A 93 2.10 -14.96 -10.19
N THR A 94 2.94 -13.94 -10.01
CA THR A 94 3.89 -13.49 -11.04
C THR A 94 5.22 -14.22 -10.92
N ASN A 95 5.87 -14.42 -12.07
CA ASN A 95 7.25 -14.89 -12.12
C ASN A 95 8.26 -13.76 -11.85
N ASP A 96 7.81 -12.51 -11.88
CA ASP A 96 8.65 -11.34 -11.63
C ASP A 96 8.81 -11.12 -10.13
N ALA A 97 10.04 -11.26 -9.65
CA ALA A 97 10.35 -11.04 -8.24
C ALA A 97 10.30 -9.55 -7.91
N PHE A 98 9.47 -9.17 -6.94
CA PHE A 98 9.46 -7.83 -6.38
C PHE A 98 9.24 -7.87 -4.87
N ASP A 99 9.72 -6.85 -4.17
CA ASP A 99 9.47 -6.64 -2.75
C ASP A 99 8.37 -5.61 -2.54
N ILE A 100 7.48 -5.90 -1.57
CA ILE A 100 6.47 -4.94 -1.09
C ILE A 100 7.03 -4.26 0.14
N LEU A 101 7.22 -2.95 0.04
CA LEU A 101 7.81 -2.09 1.04
C LEU A 101 6.91 -0.87 1.27
N HIS A 102 7.17 -0.05 2.27
CA HIS A 102 6.50 1.24 2.47
C HIS A 102 7.52 2.37 2.62
N TYR A 103 7.10 3.62 2.41
CA TYR A 103 7.96 4.76 2.66
C TYR A 103 7.37 5.68 3.72
N ARG A 104 8.22 6.09 4.65
CA ARG A 104 7.92 7.17 5.60
C ARG A 104 9.22 7.86 6.00
N ASP A 105 9.19 9.21 6.03
CA ASP A 105 10.34 9.98 6.48
C ASP A 105 9.98 10.93 7.65
N ARG A 106 11.00 11.66 8.11
CA ARG A 106 10.86 12.62 9.22
C ARG A 106 10.14 13.90 8.80
N ASP A 107 10.07 14.19 7.51
CA ASP A 107 9.39 15.37 6.95
C ASP A 107 7.90 15.12 6.77
N GLY A 108 7.40 13.95 7.21
CA GLY A 108 6.00 13.57 7.15
C GLY A 108 5.55 13.06 5.78
N ARG A 109 6.48 12.75 4.86
CA ARG A 109 6.12 12.10 3.61
C ARG A 109 5.87 10.62 3.87
N GLU A 110 4.77 10.12 3.34
CA GLU A 110 4.39 8.72 3.43
C GLU A 110 3.91 8.25 2.05
N ILE A 111 4.27 7.00 1.69
CA ILE A 111 3.76 6.27 0.53
C ILE A 111 3.41 4.87 1.04
N ASP A 112 2.18 4.45 0.79
CA ASP A 112 1.63 3.24 1.39
C ASP A 112 2.39 2.00 0.94
N PHE A 113 2.65 1.87 -0.38
CA PHE A 113 3.43 0.74 -0.90
C PHE A 113 4.45 1.19 -1.94
N ILE A 114 5.64 0.60 -1.84
CA ILE A 114 6.72 0.66 -2.82
C ILE A 114 6.93 -0.77 -3.29
N LEU A 115 6.75 -1.02 -4.58
CA LEU A 115 7.11 -2.29 -5.20
C LEU A 115 8.49 -2.12 -5.83
N GLU A 116 9.50 -2.78 -5.28
CA GLU A 116 10.87 -2.74 -5.77
C GLU A 116 11.17 -4.04 -6.51
N ALA A 117 11.35 -3.96 -7.83
CA ALA A 117 11.68 -5.10 -8.66
C ALA A 117 13.18 -5.47 -8.53
N ALA A 118 13.54 -6.66 -9.00
CA ALA A 118 14.91 -7.17 -8.90
C ALA A 118 15.96 -6.32 -9.62
N ASP A 119 15.56 -5.61 -10.68
CA ASP A 119 16.41 -4.66 -11.41
C ASP A 119 16.52 -3.29 -10.73
N GLY A 120 15.86 -3.12 -9.58
CA GLY A 120 15.82 -1.88 -8.82
C GLY A 120 14.82 -0.83 -9.34
N SER A 121 13.98 -1.19 -10.31
CA SER A 121 12.87 -0.34 -10.75
C SER A 121 11.79 -0.26 -9.66
N ILE A 122 11.10 0.88 -9.59
CA ILE A 122 10.17 1.22 -8.52
C ILE A 122 8.80 1.57 -9.08
N PHE A 123 7.78 0.87 -8.59
CA PHE A 123 6.39 1.30 -8.64
C PHE A 123 5.98 1.79 -7.26
N ALA A 124 5.27 2.90 -7.18
CA ALA A 124 4.82 3.47 -5.93
C ALA A 124 3.29 3.60 -5.91
N ILE A 125 2.67 3.19 -4.82
CA ILE A 125 1.21 3.14 -4.67
C ILE A 125 0.79 3.91 -3.44
N GLU A 126 -0.15 4.82 -3.61
CA GLU A 126 -0.90 5.51 -2.57
C GLU A 126 -2.33 5.00 -2.60
N VAL A 127 -2.94 4.76 -1.45
CA VAL A 127 -4.32 4.24 -1.34
C VAL A 127 -5.23 5.31 -0.78
N LYS A 128 -6.36 5.58 -1.43
CA LYS A 128 -7.36 6.55 -1.00
C LYS A 128 -8.76 5.93 -0.95
N ALA A 129 -9.36 5.95 0.22
CA ALA A 129 -10.75 5.54 0.42
C ALA A 129 -11.74 6.63 -0.05
N SER A 130 -11.47 7.24 -1.18
CA SER A 130 -12.30 8.27 -1.83
C SER A 130 -12.63 7.81 -3.23
N ALA A 131 -13.82 8.17 -3.73
CA ALA A 131 -14.19 7.92 -5.13
C ALA A 131 -13.59 8.95 -6.10
N SER A 132 -13.10 10.09 -5.60
CA SER A 132 -12.64 11.22 -6.43
C SER A 132 -11.29 11.73 -5.91
N PRO A 133 -10.19 11.01 -6.14
CA PRO A 133 -8.86 11.48 -5.78
C PRO A 133 -8.47 12.68 -6.63
N THR A 134 -7.54 13.47 -6.11
CA THR A 134 -7.04 14.68 -6.76
C THR A 134 -5.53 14.56 -7.01
N VAL A 135 -4.98 15.42 -7.86
CA VAL A 135 -3.53 15.48 -8.09
C VAL A 135 -2.72 15.71 -6.81
N LYS A 136 -3.32 16.32 -5.79
CA LYS A 136 -2.68 16.52 -4.47
C LYS A 136 -2.43 15.19 -3.74
N ASP A 137 -3.24 14.17 -4.02
CA ASP A 137 -3.05 12.84 -3.43
C ASP A 137 -1.81 12.14 -3.99
N ALA A 138 -1.36 12.53 -5.19
CA ALA A 138 -0.12 12.04 -5.81
C ALA A 138 1.15 12.83 -5.43
N ARG A 139 1.08 13.81 -4.51
CA ARG A 139 2.22 14.69 -4.21
C ARG A 139 3.50 13.96 -3.75
N HIS A 140 3.35 12.92 -2.95
CA HIS A 140 4.50 12.14 -2.48
C HIS A 140 5.04 11.19 -3.56
N LEU A 141 4.15 10.70 -4.44
CA LEU A 141 4.53 9.93 -5.62
C LEU A 141 5.32 10.80 -6.61
N SER A 142 4.86 12.04 -6.85
CA SER A 142 5.58 13.02 -7.68
C SER A 142 6.96 13.34 -7.13
N TRP A 143 7.04 13.61 -5.82
CA TRP A 143 8.33 13.82 -5.16
C TRP A 143 9.26 12.60 -5.31
N LEU A 144 8.74 11.37 -5.15
CA LEU A 144 9.55 10.16 -5.30
C LEU A 144 10.02 9.96 -6.74
N ARG A 145 9.15 10.21 -7.73
CA ARG A 145 9.49 10.19 -9.16
C ARG A 145 10.66 11.11 -9.45
N ASP A 146 10.57 12.36 -9.00
CA ASP A 146 11.60 13.37 -9.26
C ASP A 146 12.93 13.01 -8.57
N LYS A 147 12.86 12.38 -7.40
CA LYS A 147 14.03 11.89 -6.65
C LYS A 147 14.71 10.69 -7.30
N LEU A 148 13.96 9.76 -7.88
CA LEU A 148 14.48 8.50 -8.41
C LEU A 148 14.81 8.54 -9.91
N GLY A 149 14.25 9.50 -10.65
CA GLY A 149 14.48 9.64 -12.08
C GLY A 149 14.08 8.38 -12.86
N ASN A 150 15.03 7.76 -13.54
CA ASN A 150 14.79 6.59 -14.38
C ASN A 150 14.43 5.31 -13.62
N ARG A 151 14.75 5.24 -12.30
CA ARG A 151 14.36 4.10 -11.48
C ARG A 151 12.86 4.10 -11.14
N PHE A 152 12.19 5.22 -11.22
CA PHE A 152 10.76 5.33 -10.98
C PHE A 152 10.00 4.95 -12.24
N THR A 153 9.26 3.86 -12.20
CA THR A 153 8.48 3.37 -13.33
C THR A 153 7.10 4.02 -13.40
N ALA A 154 6.34 3.95 -12.31
CA ALA A 154 5.03 4.59 -12.21
C ALA A 154 4.63 4.86 -10.76
N GLY A 155 3.78 5.88 -10.57
CA GLY A 155 3.09 6.17 -9.33
C GLY A 155 1.58 6.12 -9.53
N ILE A 156 0.91 5.33 -8.69
CA ILE A 156 -0.51 5.03 -8.82
C ILE A 156 -1.22 5.43 -7.53
N VAL A 157 -2.26 6.26 -7.65
CA VAL A 157 -3.23 6.49 -6.57
C VAL A 157 -4.39 5.52 -6.78
N LEU A 158 -4.48 4.47 -5.95
CA LEU A 158 -5.61 3.54 -5.97
C LEU A 158 -6.79 4.12 -5.18
N HIS A 159 -8.00 4.08 -5.76
CA HIS A 159 -9.18 4.72 -5.17
C HIS A 159 -10.47 3.92 -5.39
N LEU A 160 -11.55 4.29 -4.68
CA LEU A 160 -12.84 3.58 -4.72
C LEU A 160 -13.80 4.09 -5.82
N GLY A 161 -13.38 5.03 -6.67
CA GLY A 161 -14.14 5.42 -7.88
C GLY A 161 -14.01 4.39 -9.00
N ASP A 162 -14.60 4.71 -10.14
CA ASP A 162 -14.71 3.83 -11.32
C ASP A 162 -13.86 4.30 -12.53
N GLN A 163 -13.30 5.50 -12.49
CA GLN A 163 -12.60 6.10 -13.62
C GLN A 163 -11.11 6.27 -13.35
N GLY A 164 -10.29 5.86 -14.34
CA GLY A 164 -8.87 6.17 -14.35
C GLY A 164 -8.60 7.61 -14.80
N VAL A 165 -7.62 8.27 -14.16
CA VAL A 165 -7.23 9.65 -14.49
C VAL A 165 -5.70 9.75 -14.56
N SER A 166 -5.17 10.39 -15.59
CA SER A 166 -3.74 10.71 -15.66
C SER A 166 -3.43 11.98 -14.87
N TYR A 167 -2.36 11.94 -14.07
CA TYR A 167 -1.83 13.10 -13.34
C TYR A 167 -0.51 13.61 -13.93
N GLY A 168 -0.20 13.23 -15.17
CA GLY A 168 1.00 13.63 -15.89
C GLY A 168 2.02 12.50 -16.01
N ASP A 169 3.29 12.86 -16.21
CA ASP A 169 4.36 11.89 -16.46
C ASP A 169 4.45 10.82 -15.38
N ARG A 170 4.21 9.58 -15.80
CA ARG A 170 4.28 8.36 -14.95
C ARG A 170 3.44 8.41 -13.66
N LEU A 171 2.40 9.28 -13.59
CA LEU A 171 1.50 9.41 -12.45
C LEU A 171 0.05 9.27 -12.89
N MET A 172 -0.72 8.46 -12.18
CA MET A 172 -2.11 8.20 -12.48
C MET A 172 -2.92 7.87 -11.23
N ALA A 173 -4.23 8.08 -11.30
CA ALA A 173 -5.18 7.49 -10.37
C ALA A 173 -5.93 6.38 -11.08
N LEU A 174 -6.10 5.24 -10.42
CA LEU A 174 -6.82 4.08 -10.93
C LEU A 174 -7.80 3.55 -9.88
N PRO A 175 -8.96 3.04 -10.31
CA PRO A 175 -9.82 2.28 -9.42
C PRO A 175 -9.06 1.11 -8.80
N VAL A 176 -9.40 0.75 -7.55
CA VAL A 176 -8.86 -0.47 -6.92
C VAL A 176 -9.16 -1.71 -7.77
N SER A 177 -10.29 -1.72 -8.50
CA SER A 177 -10.66 -2.77 -9.45
C SER A 177 -9.66 -2.98 -10.59
N ALA A 178 -8.78 -2.01 -10.87
CA ALA A 178 -7.70 -2.15 -11.85
C ALA A 178 -6.68 -3.24 -11.49
N LEU A 179 -6.64 -3.68 -10.23
CA LEU A 179 -5.80 -4.79 -9.80
C LEU A 179 -6.20 -6.14 -10.42
N TRP A 180 -7.42 -6.26 -10.96
CA TRP A 180 -7.94 -7.52 -11.55
C TRP A 180 -8.37 -7.39 -13.00
N GLY A 181 -8.30 -6.24 -13.62
CA GLY A 181 -8.85 -6.01 -14.94
C GLY A 181 -8.02 -5.08 -15.81
N ASN A 182 -8.32 -5.11 -17.12
CA ASN A 182 -7.79 -4.14 -18.06
C ASN A 182 -8.50 -2.80 -17.86
N THR A 183 -7.90 -1.90 -17.09
CA THR A 183 -8.43 -0.54 -16.93
C THR A 183 -7.97 0.32 -18.08
N VAL A 184 -8.93 0.84 -18.86
CA VAL A 184 -8.63 1.84 -19.90
C VAL A 184 -8.40 3.18 -19.21
N ILE A 185 -7.21 3.76 -19.41
CA ILE A 185 -6.90 5.12 -18.94
C ILE A 185 -7.25 6.09 -20.07
N PRO A 186 -8.28 6.94 -19.91
CA PRO A 186 -8.61 7.95 -20.90
C PRO A 186 -7.40 8.88 -21.14
N GLY A 187 -6.99 9.03 -22.41
CA GLY A 187 -5.89 9.93 -22.78
C GLY A 187 -4.50 9.28 -22.93
N MET A 188 -4.35 8.00 -22.64
CA MET A 188 -3.17 7.21 -23.01
C MET A 188 -3.48 6.40 -24.29
N SER A 189 -3.42 7.04 -25.45
CA SER A 189 -3.42 6.36 -26.73
C SER A 189 -2.00 5.89 -27.03
N GLY A 190 -1.75 4.60 -26.90
CA GLY A 190 -0.50 4.01 -27.40
C GLY A 190 0.08 2.91 -26.51
N GLY A 191 -0.41 1.67 -26.74
CA GLY A 191 0.38 0.44 -26.74
C GLY A 191 1.14 0.07 -25.48
N HIS A 192 0.50 -0.72 -24.64
CA HIS A 192 1.00 -2.04 -24.22
C HIS A 192 -0.04 -2.61 -23.29
N ALA A 193 -0.83 -3.54 -23.80
CA ALA A 193 -1.59 -4.44 -22.94
C ALA A 193 -0.56 -5.29 -22.18
N VAL A 194 -0.51 -5.15 -20.88
CA VAL A 194 0.20 -6.09 -20.02
C VAL A 194 -0.74 -7.29 -19.90
N GLY A 195 -0.42 -8.37 -20.62
CA GLY A 195 -1.05 -9.67 -20.49
C GLY A 195 -0.48 -10.43 -19.29
#